data_aa98bd12b42d49ea5e48a0f6ca752613
#
_entry.id   aa98bd12b42d49ea5e48a0f6ca752613
#
_cell.length_a   1.000
_cell.length_b   1.000
_cell.length_c   1.000
_cell.angle_alpha   90.00
_cell.angle_beta   90.00
_cell.angle_gamma   90.00
#
_symmetry.space_group_name_H-M   'P 1'
#
loop_
_entity.id
_entity.type
_entity.pdbx_description
1 polymer ?
#
loop_
_entity_poly.entity_id
_entity_poly.type
_entity_poly.pdbx_seq_one_letter_code
_entity_poly.pdbx_strand_id
1 'polypeptide(L)'
;MKKVIFIAAMAILAFCCAPKSNNGTTAAEPTAINPSEYTSSNMEGMKTVQEFLHTTKVYFLATADGDQPQVRPFGTAEIIEGKLYIQTGHVKNVAKQIAANPKVAICAFTGEQWLRIQATLVEDPRVEIKKAMLDANPGLRSMYDENDDNTAVYFLTDAKATISSFTAAPVEITF
;
A
#
# COMPACT_ATOMS: atom_id res chain seq x y z
N MET A 1 -34.53 -78.14 27.86
CA MET A 1 -33.24 -77.67 28.26
C MET A 1 -32.35 -77.63 27.03
N LYS A 2 -32.33 -76.60 26.26
CA LYS A 2 -31.46 -76.45 25.08
C LYS A 2 -30.75 -75.09 25.21
N LYS A 3 -29.45 -75.15 25.38
CA LYS A 3 -28.57 -73.96 25.42
C LYS A 3 -28.33 -73.49 23.99
N VAL A 4 -28.65 -72.24 23.72
CA VAL A 4 -28.29 -71.55 22.46
C VAL A 4 -27.14 -70.61 22.75
N ILE A 5 -26.02 -70.88 22.10
CA ILE A 5 -24.83 -70.03 22.17
C ILE A 5 -24.95 -68.98 21.06
N PHE A 6 -24.99 -67.66 21.46
CA PHE A 6 -24.91 -66.52 20.53
C PHE A 6 -23.46 -66.09 20.42
N ILE A 7 -22.92 -66.19 19.22
CA ILE A 7 -21.61 -65.63 18.86
C ILE A 7 -21.84 -64.15 18.50
N ALA A 8 -21.29 -63.27 19.30
CA ALA A 8 -21.30 -61.84 19.00
C ALA A 8 -20.20 -61.48 18.03
N ALA A 9 -20.58 -61.05 16.83
CA ALA A 9 -19.67 -60.47 15.85
C ALA A 9 -19.42 -59.02 16.21
N MET A 10 -18.18 -58.71 16.52
CA MET A 10 -17.69 -57.36 16.86
C MET A 10 -17.35 -56.61 15.57
N ALA A 11 -18.22 -55.70 15.12
CA ALA A 11 -17.95 -54.83 14.00
C ALA A 11 -17.12 -53.64 14.50
N ILE A 12 -15.88 -53.53 14.04
CA ILE A 12 -14.99 -52.39 14.28
C ILE A 12 -15.40 -51.27 13.31
N LEU A 13 -16.10 -50.24 13.81
CA LEU A 13 -16.33 -49.02 13.09
C LEU A 13 -15.06 -48.17 13.17
N ALA A 14 -14.30 -48.09 12.09
CA ALA A 14 -13.24 -47.13 11.93
C ALA A 14 -13.84 -45.72 11.78
N PHE A 15 -13.73 -44.95 12.84
CA PHE A 15 -14.10 -43.51 12.85
C PHE A 15 -13.00 -42.72 12.13
N CYS A 16 -13.24 -42.38 10.87
CA CYS A 16 -12.36 -41.54 10.09
C CYS A 16 -12.52 -40.10 10.56
N CYS A 17 -11.66 -39.63 11.47
CA CYS A 17 -11.55 -38.23 11.84
C CYS A 17 -10.92 -37.45 10.66
N ALA A 18 -11.73 -36.74 9.89
CA ALA A 18 -11.25 -35.72 8.99
C ALA A 18 -10.71 -34.52 9.79
N PRO A 19 -9.53 -33.97 9.47
CA PRO A 19 -9.05 -32.76 10.13
C PRO A 19 -9.91 -31.57 9.70
N LYS A 20 -10.48 -30.85 10.68
CA LYS A 20 -11.10 -29.55 10.49
C LYS A 20 -10.00 -28.60 9.98
N SER A 21 -10.18 -28.09 8.78
CA SER A 21 -9.43 -26.95 8.25
C SER A 21 -9.76 -25.73 9.11
N ASN A 22 -8.85 -25.34 9.98
CA ASN A 22 -8.86 -24.02 10.61
C ASN A 22 -8.38 -23.02 9.55
N ASN A 23 -9.31 -22.33 8.89
CA ASN A 23 -9.02 -21.08 8.21
C ASN A 23 -8.73 -20.01 9.27
N GLY A 24 -7.54 -20.07 9.86
CA GLY A 24 -6.94 -18.95 10.54
C GLY A 24 -6.48 -17.96 9.46
N THR A 25 -7.21 -16.87 9.33
CA THR A 25 -6.73 -15.67 8.61
C THR A 25 -5.55 -15.13 9.41
N THR A 26 -4.36 -15.64 9.15
CA THR A 26 -3.11 -15.01 9.58
C THR A 26 -3.00 -13.73 8.77
N ALA A 27 -3.08 -12.58 9.44
CA ALA A 27 -2.62 -11.32 8.88
C ALA A 27 -1.20 -11.58 8.35
N ALA A 28 -1.01 -11.42 7.04
CA ALA A 28 0.31 -11.54 6.45
C ALA A 28 1.21 -10.49 7.09
N GLU A 29 2.25 -10.91 7.81
CA GLU A 29 3.35 -10.03 8.16
C GLU A 29 3.85 -9.35 6.89
N PRO A 30 4.17 -8.04 6.92
CA PRO A 30 4.73 -7.37 5.77
C PRO A 30 6.05 -8.09 5.41
N THR A 31 6.03 -8.80 4.30
CA THR A 31 7.20 -9.48 3.76
C THR A 31 8.27 -8.41 3.56
N ALA A 32 9.40 -8.53 4.25
CA ALA A 32 10.55 -7.66 4.06
C ALA A 32 10.95 -7.72 2.58
N ILE A 33 10.66 -6.65 1.85
CA ILE A 33 10.96 -6.55 0.41
C ILE A 33 12.48 -6.55 0.29
N ASN A 34 13.00 -7.51 -0.44
CA ASN A 34 14.43 -7.68 -0.66
C ASN A 34 14.96 -6.47 -1.47
N PRO A 35 15.97 -5.72 -1.00
CA PRO A 35 16.51 -4.57 -1.73
C PRO A 35 17.00 -4.87 -3.15
N SER A 36 17.24 -6.15 -3.48
CA SER A 36 17.68 -6.58 -4.81
C SER A 36 16.56 -6.61 -5.87
N GLU A 37 15.29 -6.41 -5.49
CA GLU A 37 14.15 -6.42 -6.43
C GLU A 37 13.95 -5.07 -7.15
N TYR A 38 14.60 -4.00 -6.69
CA TYR A 38 14.61 -2.73 -7.42
C TYR A 38 15.60 -2.79 -8.58
N THR A 39 15.15 -3.27 -9.73
CA THR A 39 15.94 -3.20 -10.95
C THR A 39 16.19 -1.72 -11.33
N SER A 40 17.28 -1.44 -12.05
CA SER A 40 17.59 -0.07 -12.50
C SER A 40 16.44 0.56 -13.31
N SER A 41 15.65 -0.24 -14.03
CA SER A 41 14.48 0.23 -14.77
C SER A 41 13.33 0.68 -13.86
N ASN A 42 13.10 0.01 -12.73
CA ASN A 42 12.07 0.42 -11.77
C ASN A 42 12.43 1.73 -11.07
N MET A 43 13.73 1.93 -10.76
CA MET A 43 14.22 3.18 -10.17
C MET A 43 14.10 4.36 -11.14
N GLU A 44 14.39 4.16 -12.43
CA GLU A 44 14.24 5.21 -13.45
C GLU A 44 12.77 5.58 -13.65
N GLY A 45 11.89 4.58 -13.71
CA GLY A 45 10.46 4.80 -13.79
C GLY A 45 9.91 5.54 -12.56
N MET A 46 10.35 5.18 -11.35
CA MET A 46 9.98 5.86 -10.11
C MET A 46 10.42 7.32 -10.08
N LYS A 47 11.63 7.63 -10.55
CA LYS A 47 12.13 9.01 -10.71
C LYS A 47 11.28 9.81 -11.69
N THR A 48 10.92 9.25 -12.83
CA THR A 48 10.02 9.89 -13.79
C THR A 48 8.68 10.25 -13.16
N VAL A 49 8.12 9.36 -12.35
CA VAL A 49 6.88 9.62 -11.61
C VAL A 49 7.08 10.72 -10.57
N GLN A 50 8.15 10.68 -9.78
CA GLN A 50 8.47 11.72 -8.80
C GLN A 50 8.60 13.10 -9.45
N GLU A 51 9.36 13.20 -10.52
CA GLU A 51 9.57 14.45 -11.29
C GLU A 51 8.26 15.01 -11.82
N PHE A 52 7.35 14.14 -12.29
CA PHE A 52 6.03 14.56 -12.73
C PHE A 52 5.23 15.17 -11.58
N LEU A 53 5.21 14.51 -10.40
CA LEU A 53 4.52 15.00 -9.22
C LEU A 53 5.11 16.31 -8.69
N HIS A 54 6.44 16.47 -8.71
CA HIS A 54 7.11 17.73 -8.35
C HIS A 54 6.79 18.86 -9.33
N THR A 55 6.73 18.57 -10.64
CA THR A 55 6.37 19.56 -11.66
C THR A 55 4.98 20.12 -11.45
N THR A 56 4.02 19.28 -11.09
CA THR A 56 2.63 19.69 -10.82
C THR A 56 2.49 20.39 -9.46
N LYS A 57 3.45 20.20 -8.53
CA LYS A 57 3.45 20.70 -7.14
C LYS A 57 2.28 20.19 -6.29
N VAL A 58 1.10 20.05 -6.89
CA VAL A 58 -0.10 19.51 -6.26
C VAL A 58 -0.63 18.38 -7.14
N TYR A 59 -0.90 17.26 -6.52
CA TYR A 59 -1.60 16.14 -7.12
C TYR A 59 -2.78 15.72 -6.25
N PHE A 60 -3.67 14.89 -6.77
CA PHE A 60 -4.86 14.45 -6.06
C PHE A 60 -4.73 12.97 -5.70
N LEU A 61 -4.89 12.69 -4.41
CA LEU A 61 -4.95 11.33 -3.87
C LEU A 61 -6.40 10.94 -3.62
N ALA A 62 -6.82 9.83 -4.20
CA ALA A 62 -8.11 9.20 -3.94
C ALA A 62 -7.97 7.99 -3.03
N THR A 63 -8.89 7.87 -2.07
CA THR A 63 -9.08 6.73 -1.15
C THR A 63 -10.55 6.34 -1.13
N ALA A 64 -10.90 5.25 -0.47
CA ALA A 64 -12.27 4.86 -0.19
C ALA A 64 -12.59 5.05 1.30
N ASP A 65 -13.80 5.52 1.59
CA ASP A 65 -14.42 5.56 2.91
C ASP A 65 -15.63 4.64 2.88
N GLY A 66 -15.43 3.37 3.22
CA GLY A 66 -16.38 2.33 2.86
C GLY A 66 -16.51 2.20 1.34
N ASP A 67 -17.70 2.47 0.80
CA ASP A 67 -18.01 2.49 -0.64
C ASP A 67 -17.92 3.90 -1.27
N GLN A 68 -17.72 4.95 -0.44
CA GLN A 68 -17.67 6.33 -0.91
C GLN A 68 -16.25 6.73 -1.29
N PRO A 69 -15.96 7.04 -2.58
CA PRO A 69 -14.67 7.60 -2.98
C PRO A 69 -14.43 8.99 -2.36
N GLN A 70 -13.22 9.21 -1.92
CA GLN A 70 -12.74 10.48 -1.35
C GLN A 70 -11.52 10.96 -2.12
N VAL A 71 -11.41 12.27 -2.38
CA VAL A 71 -10.26 12.86 -3.07
C VAL A 71 -9.81 14.13 -2.37
N ARG A 72 -8.49 14.37 -2.30
CA ARG A 72 -7.91 15.57 -1.71
C ARG A 72 -6.54 15.89 -2.32
N PRO A 73 -6.08 17.17 -2.24
CA PRO A 73 -4.75 17.55 -2.70
C PRO A 73 -3.65 17.01 -1.78
N PHE A 74 -2.54 16.65 -2.39
CA PHE A 74 -1.26 16.29 -1.78
C PHE A 74 -0.13 17.05 -2.49
N GLY A 75 1.04 17.17 -1.85
CA GLY A 75 2.18 17.90 -2.43
C GLY A 75 3.55 17.31 -2.11
N THR A 76 3.62 16.16 -1.43
CA THR A 76 4.90 15.50 -1.10
C THR A 76 5.08 14.23 -1.92
N ALA A 77 6.27 14.03 -2.50
CA ALA A 77 6.61 12.82 -3.25
C ALA A 77 8.13 12.65 -3.24
N GLU A 78 8.68 11.86 -2.32
CA GLU A 78 10.13 11.73 -2.15
C GLU A 78 10.59 10.28 -2.32
N ILE A 79 11.70 10.08 -3.01
CA ILE A 79 12.35 8.77 -3.10
C ILE A 79 13.36 8.67 -1.95
N ILE A 80 13.07 7.78 -1.00
CA ILE A 80 13.93 7.49 0.15
C ILE A 80 14.18 5.98 0.17
N GLU A 81 15.43 5.56 0.30
CA GLU A 81 15.82 4.14 0.33
C GLU A 81 15.20 3.31 -0.82
N GLY A 82 15.09 3.90 -2.01
CA GLY A 82 14.56 3.22 -3.20
C GLY A 82 13.05 3.05 -3.24
N LYS A 83 12.28 3.75 -2.40
CA LYS A 83 10.81 3.74 -2.39
C LYS A 83 10.27 5.16 -2.55
N LEU A 84 9.13 5.30 -3.23
CA LEU A 84 8.43 6.58 -3.37
C LEU A 84 7.49 6.78 -2.19
N TYR A 85 7.73 7.83 -1.42
CA TYR A 85 6.98 8.18 -0.21
C TYR A 85 6.09 9.39 -0.42
N ILE A 86 4.96 9.39 0.30
CA ILE A 86 4.06 10.53 0.49
C ILE A 86 3.80 10.71 1.98
N GLN A 87 3.37 11.93 2.39
CA GLN A 87 3.17 12.26 3.80
C GLN A 87 1.78 12.84 4.07
N THR A 88 1.21 12.50 5.23
CA THR A 88 0.00 13.10 5.78
C THR A 88 0.08 13.15 7.32
N GLY A 89 -1.03 13.27 8.02
CA GLY A 89 -1.11 13.20 9.48
C GLY A 89 -2.15 12.17 9.93
N HIS A 90 -1.86 11.43 10.99
CA HIS A 90 -2.74 10.40 11.56
C HIS A 90 -4.12 10.93 11.97
N VAL A 91 -4.19 12.20 12.41
CA VAL A 91 -5.46 12.84 12.79
C VAL A 91 -6.40 13.07 11.61
N LYS A 92 -5.90 13.04 10.37
CA LYS A 92 -6.68 13.26 9.17
C LYS A 92 -7.47 12.02 8.76
N ASN A 93 -8.66 12.23 8.21
CA ASN A 93 -9.51 11.11 7.74
C ASN A 93 -8.83 10.26 6.67
N VAL A 94 -7.97 10.86 5.85
CA VAL A 94 -7.21 10.10 4.84
C VAL A 94 -6.33 9.00 5.44
N ALA A 95 -5.68 9.24 6.58
CA ALA A 95 -4.88 8.21 7.26
C ALA A 95 -5.77 7.07 7.77
N LYS A 96 -6.96 7.38 8.31
CA LYS A 96 -7.94 6.38 8.75
C LYS A 96 -8.47 5.55 7.57
N GLN A 97 -8.71 6.19 6.42
CA GLN A 97 -9.15 5.52 5.20
C GLN A 97 -8.08 4.59 4.64
N ILE A 98 -6.81 5.02 4.63
CA ILE A 98 -5.67 4.19 4.21
C ILE A 98 -5.51 2.99 5.14
N ALA A 99 -5.65 3.17 6.45
CA ALA A 99 -5.60 2.06 7.42
C ALA A 99 -6.71 1.02 7.20
N ALA A 100 -7.91 1.47 6.80
CA ALA A 100 -9.04 0.59 6.49
C ALA A 100 -8.92 -0.06 5.10
N ASN A 101 -8.44 0.69 4.10
CA ASN A 101 -8.22 0.24 2.73
C ASN A 101 -6.99 0.94 2.14
N PRO A 102 -5.84 0.25 2.06
CA PRO A 102 -4.59 0.87 1.61
C PRO A 102 -4.51 1.10 0.09
N LYS A 103 -5.49 0.64 -0.68
CA LYS A 103 -5.55 0.85 -2.13
C LYS A 103 -5.92 2.28 -2.45
N VAL A 104 -5.08 2.93 -3.26
CA VAL A 104 -5.23 4.34 -3.60
C VAL A 104 -5.12 4.57 -5.11
N ALA A 105 -5.62 5.71 -5.55
CA ALA A 105 -5.32 6.24 -6.88
C ALA A 105 -4.78 7.68 -6.75
N ILE A 106 -3.80 8.00 -7.58
CA ILE A 106 -3.22 9.35 -7.68
C ILE A 106 -3.49 9.88 -9.08
N CYS A 107 -3.80 11.17 -9.18
CA CYS A 107 -3.92 11.89 -10.45
C CYS A 107 -3.21 13.23 -10.36
N ALA A 108 -2.41 13.56 -11.40
CA ALA A 108 -1.74 14.85 -11.56
C ALA A 108 -1.85 15.32 -13.01
N PHE A 109 -1.86 16.65 -13.25
CA PHE A 109 -2.02 17.24 -14.57
C PHE A 109 -1.11 18.46 -14.74
N THR A 110 -0.32 18.47 -15.82
CA THR A 110 0.62 19.58 -16.13
C THR A 110 0.02 20.65 -17.06
N GLY A 111 -1.21 20.44 -17.57
CA GLY A 111 -1.80 21.25 -18.65
C GLY A 111 -1.76 20.54 -20.01
N GLU A 112 -0.78 19.70 -20.25
CA GLU A 112 -0.60 18.95 -21.52
C GLU A 112 -0.60 17.44 -21.33
N GLN A 113 -0.07 16.98 -20.19
CA GLN A 113 0.02 15.56 -19.82
C GLN A 113 -0.66 15.31 -18.48
N TRP A 114 -1.13 14.09 -18.29
CA TRP A 114 -1.64 13.64 -17.00
C TRP A 114 -1.02 12.31 -16.59
N LEU A 115 -0.75 12.22 -15.31
CA LEU A 115 -0.29 11.03 -14.63
C LEU A 115 -1.47 10.41 -13.85
N ARG A 116 -1.63 9.11 -13.97
CA ARG A 116 -2.49 8.31 -13.08
C ARG A 116 -1.67 7.19 -12.48
N ILE A 117 -1.81 6.99 -11.16
CA ILE A 117 -1.16 5.90 -10.44
C ILE A 117 -2.22 5.10 -9.71
N GLN A 118 -2.16 3.79 -9.75
CA GLN A 118 -2.82 2.88 -8.83
C GLN A 118 -1.75 2.22 -7.99
N ALA A 119 -1.92 2.20 -6.66
CA ALA A 119 -0.92 1.66 -5.76
C ALA A 119 -1.56 1.16 -4.46
N THR A 120 -0.79 0.42 -3.69
CA THR A 120 -1.05 0.12 -2.29
C THR A 120 -0.12 0.98 -1.43
N LEU A 121 -0.64 1.63 -0.40
CA LEU A 121 0.16 2.40 0.55
C LEU A 121 0.51 1.57 1.76
N VAL A 122 1.79 1.58 2.13
CA VAL A 122 2.29 0.94 3.34
C VAL A 122 2.91 2.01 4.24
N GLU A 123 2.47 2.06 5.49
CA GLU A 123 3.02 2.99 6.46
C GLU A 123 4.43 2.60 6.88
N ASP A 124 5.32 3.59 6.97
CA ASP A 124 6.66 3.44 7.53
C ASP A 124 6.76 4.27 8.83
N PRO A 125 6.73 3.63 9.99
CA PRO A 125 6.72 4.34 11.27
C PRO A 125 8.09 4.85 11.70
N ARG A 126 9.17 4.55 10.96
CA ARG A 126 10.55 4.88 11.33
C ARG A 126 10.77 6.39 11.39
N VAL A 127 11.37 6.83 12.50
CA VAL A 127 11.69 8.25 12.75
C VAL A 127 12.64 8.80 11.68
N GLU A 128 13.59 8.00 11.20
CA GLU A 128 14.56 8.37 10.18
C GLU A 128 13.86 8.72 8.84
N ILE A 129 12.81 7.99 8.49
CA ILE A 129 12.03 8.23 7.27
C ILE A 129 11.16 9.48 7.43
N LYS A 130 10.48 9.63 8.57
CA LYS A 130 9.73 10.84 8.90
C LYS A 130 10.64 12.08 8.82
N LYS A 131 11.84 11.99 9.41
CA LYS A 131 12.83 13.07 9.35
C LYS A 131 13.27 13.36 7.92
N ALA A 132 13.59 12.35 7.12
CA ALA A 132 14.00 12.53 5.73
C ALA A 132 12.90 13.21 4.88
N MET A 133 11.63 12.82 5.08
CA MET A 133 10.48 13.48 4.43
C MET A 133 10.37 14.95 4.82
N LEU A 134 10.54 15.29 6.11
CA LEU A 134 10.46 16.67 6.61
C LEU A 134 11.67 17.50 6.19
N ASP A 135 12.87 16.92 6.09
CA ASP A 135 14.06 17.59 5.59
C ASP A 135 13.92 17.95 4.09
N ALA A 136 13.32 17.05 3.31
CA ALA A 136 13.02 17.32 1.90
C ALA A 136 11.87 18.34 1.73
N ASN A 137 10.98 18.47 2.72
CA ASN A 137 9.81 19.35 2.70
C ASN A 137 9.79 20.28 3.93
N PRO A 138 10.77 21.20 4.08
CA PRO A 138 10.97 21.96 5.33
C PRO A 138 9.78 22.85 5.71
N GLY A 139 8.94 23.25 4.75
CA GLY A 139 7.72 24.00 5.03
C GLY A 139 6.69 23.24 5.87
N LEU A 140 6.79 21.92 5.94
CA LEU A 140 5.89 21.08 6.75
C LEU A 140 6.29 21.03 8.22
N ARG A 141 7.53 21.43 8.60
CA ARG A 141 7.99 21.39 9.99
C ARG A 141 7.23 22.32 10.94
N SER A 142 6.43 23.25 10.42
CA SER A 142 5.51 24.04 11.23
C SER A 142 4.27 23.26 11.71
N MET A 143 3.98 22.11 11.09
CA MET A 143 2.78 21.30 11.35
C MET A 143 3.10 19.85 11.78
N TYR A 144 4.33 19.41 11.56
CA TYR A 144 4.76 18.02 11.77
C TYR A 144 6.16 17.96 12.38
N ASP A 145 6.38 16.94 13.19
CA ASP A 145 7.68 16.59 13.78
C ASP A 145 7.93 15.10 13.63
N GLU A 146 9.16 14.70 13.40
CA GLU A 146 9.53 13.28 13.24
C GLU A 146 9.27 12.42 14.48
N ASN A 147 9.20 13.04 15.66
CA ASN A 147 8.96 12.36 16.94
C ASN A 147 7.51 12.53 17.43
N ASP A 148 6.65 13.22 16.66
CA ASP A 148 5.24 13.33 17.01
C ASP A 148 4.47 12.06 16.62
N ASP A 149 3.31 11.86 17.25
CA ASP A 149 2.40 10.75 16.92
C ASP A 149 1.52 11.06 15.70
N ASN A 150 1.61 12.26 15.15
CA ASN A 150 0.77 12.72 14.06
C ASN A 150 1.40 12.52 12.67
N THR A 151 2.73 12.63 12.55
CA THR A 151 3.41 12.49 11.26
C THR A 151 3.29 11.06 10.73
N ALA A 152 2.55 10.90 9.64
CA ALA A 152 2.31 9.64 8.96
C ALA A 152 2.95 9.65 7.58
N VAL A 153 3.87 8.71 7.32
CA VAL A 153 4.60 8.57 6.06
C VAL A 153 4.30 7.22 5.46
N TYR A 154 3.96 7.19 4.19
CA TYR A 154 3.58 5.99 3.46
C TYR A 154 4.41 5.85 2.20
N PHE A 155 4.86 4.64 1.88
CA PHE A 155 5.45 4.35 0.57
C PHE A 155 4.47 3.59 -0.32
N LEU A 156 4.64 3.77 -1.63
CA LEU A 156 3.85 3.10 -2.65
C LEU A 156 4.44 1.71 -2.93
N THR A 157 3.57 0.70 -3.00
CA THR A 157 3.88 -0.64 -3.49
C THR A 157 2.91 -1.02 -4.60
N ASP A 158 3.29 -2.00 -5.42
CA ASP A 158 2.47 -2.50 -6.54
C ASP A 158 2.00 -1.36 -7.46
N ALA A 159 2.83 -0.32 -7.58
CA ALA A 159 2.47 0.89 -8.28
C ALA A 159 2.42 0.66 -9.80
N LYS A 160 1.29 1.02 -10.40
CA LYS A 160 1.07 1.08 -11.84
C LYS A 160 0.76 2.51 -12.22
N ALA A 161 1.71 3.17 -12.86
CA ALA A 161 1.60 4.55 -13.31
C ALA A 161 1.43 4.60 -14.83
N THR A 162 0.58 5.50 -15.30
CA THR A 162 0.40 5.78 -16.74
C THR A 162 0.51 7.27 -16.96
N ILE A 163 1.48 7.70 -17.75
CA ILE A 163 1.60 9.08 -18.24
C ILE A 163 0.98 9.14 -19.63
N SER A 164 -0.01 10.01 -19.80
CA SER A 164 -0.77 10.16 -21.04
C SER A 164 -0.74 11.62 -21.51
N SER A 165 -0.94 11.82 -22.80
CA SER A 165 -1.11 13.13 -23.43
C SER A 165 -2.18 13.06 -24.53
N PHE A 166 -2.53 14.20 -25.10
CA PHE A 166 -3.47 14.25 -26.23
C PHE A 166 -2.81 13.87 -27.59
N THR A 167 -1.49 13.80 -27.65
CA THR A 167 -0.74 13.71 -28.91
C THR A 167 0.18 12.50 -29.03
N ALA A 168 0.46 11.79 -27.94
CA ALA A 168 1.36 10.64 -27.92
C ALA A 168 0.73 9.42 -27.25
N ALA A 169 1.26 8.23 -27.56
CA ALA A 169 0.86 7.00 -26.89
C ALA A 169 1.18 7.07 -25.38
N PRO A 170 0.36 6.46 -24.53
CA PRO A 170 0.62 6.39 -23.10
C PRO A 170 1.93 5.67 -22.78
N VAL A 171 2.63 6.14 -21.74
CA VAL A 171 3.81 5.48 -21.16
C VAL A 171 3.39 4.80 -19.88
N GLU A 172 3.63 3.50 -19.77
CA GLU A 172 3.32 2.71 -18.58
C GLU A 172 4.60 2.44 -17.78
N ILE A 173 4.52 2.62 -16.48
CA ILE A 173 5.60 2.47 -15.50
C ILE A 173 5.09 1.63 -14.34
N THR A 174 5.88 0.65 -13.89
CA THR A 174 5.59 -0.17 -12.71
C THR A 174 6.76 -0.13 -11.74
N PHE A 175 6.49 -0.07 -10.43
CA PHE A 175 7.51 -0.12 -9.38
C PHE A 175 6.91 -0.51 -8.03
#